data_ac407b41f4508dcb6a4105bd6e9689c1
#
_entry.id   ac407b41f4508dcb6a4105bd6e9689c1
#
_cell.length_a   1.000
_cell.length_b   1.000
_cell.length_c   1.000
_cell.angle_alpha   90.00
_cell.angle_beta   90.00
_cell.angle_gamma   90.00
#
_symmetry.space_group_name_H-M   'P 1'
#
loop_
_entity.id
_entity.type
_entity.pdbx_description
1 polymer ?
#
loop_
_entity_poly.entity_id
_entity_poly.type
_entity_poly.pdbx_seq_one_letter_code
_entity_poly.pdbx_strand_id
1 'polypeptide(L)'
;MKLQNKSSMRTFPIGGIHPSDNKQWSKDKAIEILELPDSVAVPMIQHIGAPATPIVKKGDKVLTGQLIGEATGFVSANIHSPISGTVTAVDMLPNGQGQRRMMVVIKREGDEWVESIDRSTELKRACTLEPKEIIAKVKEAGIVGMGGAQFPTHVKLSIPEGQKANILIINGVECEPYLTSDYRTMLERGEMMLVGVSLLMRAISVDRAVIGIENNKPDAIAHLNKL
;
A
#
# COMPACT_ATOMS: atom_id res chain seq x y z
N MET A 1 -4.80 -8.66 -23.91
CA MET A 1 -6.09 -8.47 -23.22
C MET A 1 -7.08 -7.80 -24.17
N LYS A 2 -8.25 -8.38 -24.49
CA LYS A 2 -9.22 -7.75 -25.39
C LYS A 2 -9.99 -6.70 -24.61
N LEU A 3 -9.96 -5.43 -25.05
CA LEU A 3 -10.88 -4.39 -24.57
C LEU A 3 -12.31 -4.90 -24.76
N GLN A 4 -13.05 -5.04 -23.67
CA GLN A 4 -14.48 -5.33 -23.76
C GLN A 4 -15.18 -4.12 -24.38
N ASN A 5 -16.00 -4.39 -25.39
CA ASN A 5 -16.76 -3.37 -26.10
C ASN A 5 -17.64 -2.60 -25.08
N LYS A 6 -17.75 -1.27 -25.19
CA LYS A 6 -18.56 -0.41 -24.31
C LYS A 6 -20.00 -0.91 -24.11
N SER A 7 -20.55 -1.67 -25.11
CA SER A 7 -21.89 -2.25 -25.05
C SER A 7 -22.05 -3.40 -24.06
N SER A 8 -20.97 -3.96 -23.50
CA SER A 8 -21.01 -5.06 -22.53
C SER A 8 -20.78 -4.61 -21.08
N MET A 9 -20.56 -3.30 -20.84
CA MET A 9 -20.38 -2.79 -19.49
C MET A 9 -21.71 -2.83 -18.72
N ARG A 10 -21.64 -3.39 -17.51
CA ARG A 10 -22.78 -3.37 -16.59
C ARG A 10 -22.80 -2.05 -15.83
N THR A 11 -23.99 -1.49 -15.67
CA THR A 11 -24.21 -0.30 -14.83
C THR A 11 -25.17 -0.65 -13.71
N PHE A 12 -25.15 0.13 -12.62
CA PHE A 12 -26.16 0.01 -11.59
C PHE A 12 -27.49 0.60 -12.05
N PRO A 13 -28.62 0.14 -11.49
CA PRO A 13 -29.91 0.78 -11.73
C PRO A 13 -29.87 2.25 -11.33
N ILE A 14 -30.68 3.08 -11.99
CA ILE A 14 -30.85 4.49 -11.62
C ILE A 14 -31.41 4.58 -10.20
N GLY A 15 -30.81 5.41 -9.33
CA GLY A 15 -31.28 5.62 -7.96
C GLY A 15 -30.21 5.81 -6.91
N GLY A 16 -28.94 5.93 -7.30
CA GLY A 16 -27.82 6.24 -6.39
C GLY A 16 -27.64 7.74 -6.15
N ILE A 17 -26.86 8.09 -5.14
CA ILE A 17 -26.35 9.47 -4.93
C ILE A 17 -25.06 9.60 -5.72
N HIS A 18 -24.94 10.67 -6.51
CA HIS A 18 -23.75 11.00 -7.28
C HIS A 18 -23.14 12.32 -6.77
N PRO A 19 -22.27 12.27 -5.75
CA PRO A 19 -21.58 13.47 -5.30
C PRO A 19 -20.61 13.98 -6.38
N SER A 20 -20.32 15.27 -6.36
CA SER A 20 -19.25 15.83 -7.20
C SER A 20 -17.94 15.16 -6.86
N ASP A 21 -17.22 14.65 -7.86
CA ASP A 21 -15.97 13.92 -7.65
C ASP A 21 -14.78 14.83 -7.34
N ASN A 22 -14.81 16.09 -7.79
CA ASN A 22 -13.80 17.13 -7.57
C ASN A 22 -12.35 16.70 -7.92
N LYS A 23 -12.19 15.67 -8.75
CA LYS A 23 -10.88 15.11 -9.13
C LYS A 23 -10.09 16.05 -10.08
N GLN A 24 -10.73 17.05 -10.66
CA GLN A 24 -10.07 18.06 -11.51
C GLN A 24 -8.96 18.84 -10.79
N TRP A 25 -8.94 18.86 -9.46
CA TRP A 25 -7.92 19.56 -8.69
C TRP A 25 -6.56 18.86 -8.70
N SER A 26 -6.54 17.52 -8.86
CA SER A 26 -5.33 16.71 -8.71
C SER A 26 -5.06 15.73 -9.87
N LYS A 27 -6.06 15.38 -10.68
CA LYS A 27 -5.93 14.36 -11.74
C LYS A 27 -4.80 14.63 -12.75
N ASP A 28 -4.53 15.90 -13.04
CA ASP A 28 -3.50 16.32 -14.00
C ASP A 28 -2.19 16.74 -13.31
N LYS A 29 -2.08 16.54 -11.98
CA LYS A 29 -0.86 16.81 -11.23
C LYS A 29 -0.01 15.55 -11.14
N ALA A 30 1.30 15.69 -11.32
CA ALA A 30 2.24 14.60 -11.09
C ALA A 30 2.31 14.25 -9.61
N ILE A 31 2.75 13.00 -9.31
CA ILE A 31 3.06 12.59 -7.95
C ILE A 31 4.26 13.41 -7.47
N GLU A 32 4.09 14.14 -6.37
CA GLU A 32 5.15 14.90 -5.72
C GLU A 32 5.72 14.14 -4.53
N ILE A 33 7.01 14.34 -4.25
CA ILE A 33 7.67 13.79 -3.07
C ILE A 33 7.61 14.86 -1.98
N LEU A 34 7.01 14.50 -0.84
CA LEU A 34 6.96 15.38 0.33
C LEU A 34 8.38 15.58 0.88
N GLU A 35 8.73 16.82 1.19
CA GLU A 35 9.97 17.11 1.93
C GLU A 35 9.97 16.39 3.28
N LEU A 36 11.14 15.89 3.67
CA LEU A 36 11.26 15.17 4.94
C LEU A 36 11.00 16.14 6.10
N PRO A 37 10.01 15.86 6.97
CA PRO A 37 9.71 16.70 8.11
C PRO A 37 10.80 16.59 9.19
N ASP A 38 10.87 17.57 10.08
CA ASP A 38 11.81 17.56 11.20
C ASP A 38 11.46 16.50 12.25
N SER A 39 10.21 16.08 12.31
CA SER A 39 9.76 15.02 13.20
C SER A 39 8.51 14.33 12.66
N VAL A 40 8.33 13.08 13.07
CA VAL A 40 7.13 12.28 12.76
C VAL A 40 6.59 11.65 14.03
N ALA A 41 5.26 11.47 14.09
CA ALA A 41 4.59 10.63 15.07
C ALA A 41 3.98 9.42 14.35
N VAL A 42 4.58 8.26 14.51
CA VAL A 42 4.22 7.04 13.80
C VAL A 42 3.24 6.23 14.66
N PRO A 43 1.96 6.10 14.26
CA PRO A 43 1.00 5.33 15.04
C PRO A 43 1.28 3.83 14.92
N MET A 44 1.13 3.13 16.05
CA MET A 44 1.30 1.66 16.12
C MET A 44 0.09 0.90 15.56
N ILE A 45 -0.91 1.60 15.05
CA ILE A 45 -2.02 1.03 14.29
C ILE A 45 -2.27 1.86 13.03
N GLN A 46 -1.98 1.28 11.87
CA GLN A 46 -2.17 1.86 10.53
C GLN A 46 -2.99 0.93 9.64
N HIS A 47 -3.72 -0.02 10.22
CA HIS A 47 -4.47 -1.05 9.53
C HIS A 47 -5.60 -1.55 10.42
N ILE A 48 -6.56 -2.28 9.86
CA ILE A 48 -7.56 -3.00 10.64
C ILE A 48 -6.92 -4.22 11.33
N GLY A 49 -7.31 -4.50 12.55
CA GLY A 49 -6.81 -5.64 13.35
C GLY A 49 -6.09 -5.19 14.62
N ALA A 50 -5.20 -6.03 15.13
CA ALA A 50 -4.46 -5.77 16.36
C ALA A 50 -3.33 -4.76 16.10
N PRO A 51 -3.14 -3.73 16.98
CA PRO A 51 -2.04 -2.80 16.86
C PRO A 51 -0.69 -3.51 17.02
N ALA A 52 0.35 -2.96 16.39
CA ALA A 52 1.72 -3.39 16.64
C ALA A 52 2.18 -2.94 18.04
N THR A 53 3.09 -3.72 18.64
CA THR A 53 3.74 -3.34 19.90
C THR A 53 5.03 -2.57 19.58
N PRO A 54 5.25 -1.36 20.15
CA PRO A 54 6.52 -0.67 20.01
C PRO A 54 7.66 -1.53 20.56
N ILE A 55 8.74 -1.64 19.81
CA ILE A 55 9.97 -2.34 20.22
C ILE A 55 11.14 -1.39 20.48
N VAL A 56 10.88 -0.09 20.37
CA VAL A 56 11.84 0.99 20.65
C VAL A 56 11.36 1.83 21.81
N LYS A 57 12.27 2.56 22.44
CA LYS A 57 12.01 3.45 23.58
C LYS A 57 12.61 4.83 23.36
N LYS A 58 12.21 5.79 24.16
CA LYS A 58 12.79 7.14 24.16
C LYS A 58 14.32 7.10 24.32
N GLY A 59 15.03 7.78 23.44
CA GLY A 59 16.48 7.87 23.36
C GLY A 59 17.11 6.90 22.36
N ASP A 60 16.38 5.91 21.86
CA ASP A 60 16.91 5.00 20.84
C ASP A 60 17.12 5.75 19.52
N LYS A 61 18.22 5.43 18.82
CA LYS A 61 18.43 5.84 17.45
C LYS A 61 17.86 4.82 16.49
N VAL A 62 17.19 5.30 15.45
CA VAL A 62 16.57 4.46 14.43
C VAL A 62 16.98 4.91 13.03
N LEU A 63 17.03 3.97 12.11
CA LEU A 63 17.28 4.18 10.69
C LEU A 63 15.97 4.20 9.91
N THR A 64 15.94 4.87 8.77
CA THR A 64 14.81 4.75 7.83
C THR A 64 14.65 3.29 7.40
N GLY A 65 13.42 2.78 7.48
CA GLY A 65 13.08 1.38 7.20
C GLY A 65 13.32 0.41 8.37
N GLN A 66 13.88 0.85 9.49
CA GLN A 66 14.04 0.00 10.66
C GLN A 66 12.70 -0.36 11.28
N LEU A 67 12.53 -1.63 11.69
CA LEU A 67 11.37 -2.07 12.44
C LEU A 67 11.29 -1.33 13.79
N ILE A 68 10.17 -0.68 14.07
CA ILE A 68 9.92 0.07 15.32
C ILE A 68 8.67 -0.41 16.06
N GLY A 69 7.80 -1.18 15.38
CA GLY A 69 6.62 -1.81 15.95
C GLY A 69 6.43 -3.21 15.39
N GLU A 70 6.31 -4.20 16.25
CA GLU A 70 6.14 -5.61 15.88
C GLU A 70 4.67 -6.02 15.88
N ALA A 71 4.24 -6.72 14.84
CA ALA A 71 2.89 -7.26 14.71
C ALA A 71 2.56 -8.25 15.84
N THR A 72 1.38 -8.11 16.45
CA THR A 72 0.99 -8.90 17.64
C THR A 72 0.05 -10.06 17.36
N GLY A 73 -0.38 -10.25 16.11
CA GLY A 73 -1.31 -11.32 15.77
C GLY A 73 -1.38 -11.63 14.29
N PHE A 74 -2.30 -12.50 13.89
CA PHE A 74 -2.47 -12.88 12.49
C PHE A 74 -2.93 -11.70 11.64
N VAL A 75 -3.95 -10.96 12.10
CA VAL A 75 -4.39 -9.70 11.47
C VAL A 75 -3.70 -8.55 12.16
N SER A 76 -2.44 -8.34 11.84
CA SER A 76 -1.58 -7.27 12.33
C SER A 76 -0.45 -7.05 11.32
N ALA A 77 0.25 -5.92 11.36
CA ALA A 77 1.36 -5.62 10.47
C ALA A 77 2.51 -4.95 11.23
N ASN A 78 3.72 -5.21 10.79
CA ASN A 78 4.92 -4.54 11.25
C ASN A 78 4.89 -3.05 10.88
N ILE A 79 5.47 -2.22 11.74
CA ILE A 79 5.61 -0.78 11.53
C ILE A 79 7.09 -0.43 11.47
N HIS A 80 7.48 0.26 10.40
CA HIS A 80 8.85 0.67 10.15
C HIS A 80 9.01 2.18 10.28
N SER A 81 10.21 2.62 10.64
CA SER A 81 10.51 4.06 10.72
C SER A 81 10.56 4.68 9.32
N PRO A 82 9.81 5.77 9.07
CA PRO A 82 9.86 6.48 7.80
C PRO A 82 11.05 7.45 7.67
N ILE A 83 11.77 7.71 8.75
CA ILE A 83 12.94 8.61 8.80
C ILE A 83 14.00 8.05 9.74
N SER A 84 15.26 8.45 9.54
CA SER A 84 16.32 8.22 10.52
C SER A 84 16.30 9.31 11.60
N GLY A 85 16.74 8.96 12.82
CA GLY A 85 16.79 9.92 13.91
C GLY A 85 16.70 9.31 15.30
N THR A 86 16.32 10.14 16.26
CA THR A 86 16.20 9.75 17.67
C THR A 86 14.73 9.68 18.11
N VAL A 87 14.36 8.59 18.75
CA VAL A 87 13.01 8.43 19.37
C VAL A 87 12.90 9.38 20.54
N THR A 88 11.99 10.35 20.46
CA THR A 88 11.78 11.37 21.51
C THR A 88 10.67 10.99 22.48
N ALA A 89 9.69 10.20 22.03
CA ALA A 89 8.61 9.69 22.87
C ALA A 89 8.03 8.37 22.31
N VAL A 90 7.53 7.55 23.21
CA VAL A 90 6.62 6.42 22.92
C VAL A 90 5.46 6.58 23.88
N ASP A 91 4.31 7.05 23.39
CA ASP A 91 3.20 7.47 24.26
C ASP A 91 1.85 7.46 23.53
N MET A 92 0.78 7.57 24.30
CA MET A 92 -0.59 7.75 23.82
C MET A 92 -0.81 9.20 23.36
N LEU A 93 -0.80 9.44 22.07
CA LEU A 93 -0.98 10.77 21.47
C LEU A 93 -2.26 10.84 20.63
N PRO A 94 -2.86 12.03 20.45
CA PRO A 94 -4.01 12.21 19.60
C PRO A 94 -3.61 12.04 18.12
N ASN A 95 -4.39 11.24 17.38
CA ASN A 95 -4.29 11.14 15.92
C ASN A 95 -5.08 12.29 15.25
N GLY A 96 -5.07 12.34 13.91
CA GLY A 96 -5.81 13.33 13.13
C GLY A 96 -7.35 13.34 13.35
N GLN A 97 -7.89 12.31 13.97
CA GLN A 97 -9.31 12.19 14.35
C GLN A 97 -9.56 12.53 15.83
N GLY A 98 -8.55 12.98 16.56
CA GLY A 98 -8.63 13.29 17.99
C GLY A 98 -8.61 12.07 18.92
N GLN A 99 -8.49 10.84 18.39
CA GLN A 99 -8.41 9.63 19.20
C GLN A 99 -6.99 9.42 19.71
N ARG A 100 -6.82 9.07 20.99
CA ARG A 100 -5.50 8.72 21.53
C ARG A 100 -5.06 7.33 21.04
N ARG A 101 -3.86 7.28 20.48
CA ARG A 101 -3.24 6.05 19.97
C ARG A 101 -1.79 5.98 20.42
N MET A 102 -1.29 4.77 20.63
CA MET A 102 0.14 4.54 20.85
C MET A 102 0.92 4.99 19.62
N MET A 103 1.89 5.88 19.82
CA MET A 103 2.75 6.42 18.77
C MET A 103 4.20 6.41 19.18
N VAL A 104 5.08 6.20 18.21
CA VAL A 104 6.52 6.44 18.31
C VAL A 104 6.82 7.78 17.67
N VAL A 105 7.35 8.72 18.44
CA VAL A 105 7.75 10.04 17.94
C VAL A 105 9.25 10.03 17.68
N ILE A 106 9.62 10.39 16.44
CA ILE A 106 11.02 10.39 16.00
C ILE A 106 11.37 11.80 15.55
N LYS A 107 12.45 12.37 16.10
CA LYS A 107 13.07 13.59 15.61
C LYS A 107 14.10 13.21 14.57
N ARG A 108 13.97 13.77 13.37
CA ARG A 108 14.87 13.47 12.25
C ARG A 108 16.30 13.91 12.55
N GLU A 109 17.25 13.01 12.26
CA GLU A 109 18.68 13.25 12.30
C GLU A 109 19.31 12.43 11.15
N GLY A 110 19.89 13.11 10.15
CA GLY A 110 20.46 12.46 8.97
C GLY A 110 19.43 11.90 7.97
N ASP A 111 19.88 10.96 7.13
CA ASP A 111 19.07 10.20 6.16
C ASP A 111 19.67 8.79 5.97
N GLU A 112 20.02 8.15 7.08
CA GLU A 112 20.58 6.80 7.07
C GLU A 112 19.46 5.76 6.94
N TRP A 113 19.69 4.78 6.09
CA TRP A 113 18.74 3.69 5.82
C TRP A 113 19.29 2.37 6.33
N VAL A 114 18.40 1.42 6.65
CA VAL A 114 18.83 0.04 6.87
C VAL A 114 19.46 -0.52 5.60
N GLU A 115 20.59 -1.19 5.74
CA GLU A 115 21.41 -1.69 4.64
C GLU A 115 20.67 -2.66 3.71
N SER A 116 19.68 -3.38 4.24
CA SER A 116 18.88 -4.33 3.47
C SER A 116 17.92 -3.70 2.46
N ILE A 117 17.71 -2.38 2.51
CA ILE A 117 16.82 -1.68 1.58
C ILE A 117 17.58 -1.27 0.33
N ASP A 118 17.20 -1.84 -0.80
CA ASP A 118 17.70 -1.42 -2.11
C ASP A 118 17.07 -0.08 -2.51
N ARG A 119 17.89 0.95 -2.58
CA ARG A 119 17.51 2.32 -2.97
C ARG A 119 17.70 2.59 -4.46
N SER A 120 18.10 1.58 -5.23
CA SER A 120 18.26 1.74 -6.68
C SER A 120 16.90 2.01 -7.34
N THR A 121 16.94 2.69 -8.48
CA THR A 121 15.74 2.94 -9.31
C THR A 121 15.48 1.80 -10.29
N GLU A 122 16.30 0.74 -10.26
CA GLU A 122 16.17 -0.40 -11.15
C GLU A 122 14.95 -1.25 -10.79
N LEU A 123 14.05 -1.44 -11.74
CA LEU A 123 12.89 -2.28 -11.57
C LEU A 123 13.25 -3.76 -11.77
N LYS A 124 13.35 -4.51 -10.69
CA LYS A 124 13.58 -5.96 -10.71
C LYS A 124 12.32 -6.71 -11.15
N ARG A 125 12.29 -7.17 -12.39
CA ARG A 125 11.14 -7.86 -12.99
C ARG A 125 11.11 -9.35 -12.70
N ALA A 126 12.24 -9.98 -12.41
CA ALA A 126 12.33 -11.40 -12.13
C ALA A 126 12.25 -11.66 -10.62
N CYS A 127 11.46 -12.66 -10.24
CA CYS A 127 11.36 -13.15 -8.87
C CYS A 127 11.56 -14.67 -8.86
N THR A 128 12.56 -15.12 -8.09
CA THR A 128 12.87 -16.54 -7.91
C THR A 128 12.31 -17.13 -6.62
N LEU A 129 11.75 -16.28 -5.76
CA LEU A 129 11.21 -16.69 -4.46
C LEU A 129 10.01 -17.63 -4.61
N GLU A 130 9.90 -18.57 -3.71
CA GLU A 130 8.72 -19.43 -3.61
C GLU A 130 7.51 -18.67 -3.03
N PRO A 131 6.27 -19.12 -3.29
CA PRO A 131 5.05 -18.45 -2.82
C PRO A 131 5.05 -18.08 -1.33
N LYS A 132 5.46 -19.03 -0.47
CA LYS A 132 5.54 -18.81 0.97
C LYS A 132 6.58 -17.78 1.37
N GLU A 133 7.69 -17.70 0.64
CA GLU A 133 8.75 -16.71 0.89
C GLU A 133 8.29 -15.30 0.52
N ILE A 134 7.52 -15.15 -0.57
CA ILE A 134 6.91 -13.87 -0.95
C ILE A 134 5.95 -13.40 0.15
N ILE A 135 5.06 -14.29 0.64
CA ILE A 135 4.12 -13.96 1.71
C ILE A 135 4.87 -13.56 2.99
N ALA A 136 5.95 -14.28 3.33
CA ALA A 136 6.77 -13.96 4.50
C ALA A 136 7.43 -12.57 4.37
N LYS A 137 7.98 -12.23 3.20
CA LYS A 137 8.56 -10.89 2.93
C LYS A 137 7.51 -9.78 2.97
N VAL A 138 6.30 -10.02 2.43
CA VAL A 138 5.18 -9.08 2.51
C VAL A 138 4.79 -8.83 3.97
N LYS A 139 4.77 -9.87 4.81
CA LYS A 139 4.52 -9.76 6.25
C LYS A 139 5.63 -8.99 6.96
N GLU A 140 6.89 -9.36 6.71
CA GLU A 140 8.09 -8.72 7.29
C GLU A 140 8.11 -7.22 6.96
N ALA A 141 7.87 -6.86 5.71
CA ALA A 141 7.81 -5.48 5.25
C ALA A 141 6.58 -4.69 5.74
N GLY A 142 5.65 -5.32 6.45
CA GLY A 142 4.46 -4.66 7.01
C GLY A 142 3.51 -4.12 5.94
N ILE A 143 3.44 -4.75 4.76
CA ILE A 143 2.61 -4.26 3.64
C ILE A 143 1.14 -4.45 3.95
N VAL A 144 0.38 -3.36 3.83
CA VAL A 144 -1.07 -3.32 4.00
C VAL A 144 -1.74 -2.73 2.77
N GLY A 145 -3.05 -2.94 2.62
CA GLY A 145 -3.83 -2.26 1.59
C GLY A 145 -3.87 -0.75 1.85
N MET A 146 -3.73 0.05 0.79
CA MET A 146 -3.65 1.52 0.91
C MET A 146 -5.00 2.22 0.71
N GLY A 147 -6.07 1.47 0.48
CA GLY A 147 -7.44 1.96 0.42
C GLY A 147 -8.34 1.30 1.46
N GLY A 148 -9.47 1.86 1.74
CA GLY A 148 -10.51 1.29 2.61
C GLY A 148 -10.00 0.92 4.00
N ALA A 149 -10.10 -0.36 4.35
CA ALA A 149 -9.79 -0.87 5.69
C ALA A 149 -8.29 -1.02 5.98
N GLN A 150 -7.41 -0.75 5.03
CA GLN A 150 -5.96 -0.95 5.19
C GLN A 150 -5.60 -2.36 5.69
N PHE A 151 -6.20 -3.38 5.10
CA PHE A 151 -6.08 -4.75 5.55
C PHE A 151 -4.68 -5.32 5.26
N PRO A 152 -4.05 -6.05 6.20
CA PRO A 152 -2.71 -6.63 6.01
C PRO A 152 -2.65 -7.55 4.80
N THR A 153 -1.73 -7.26 3.87
CA THR A 153 -1.67 -7.95 2.57
C THR A 153 -1.28 -9.42 2.70
N HIS A 154 -0.38 -9.78 3.62
CA HIS A 154 -0.01 -11.17 3.86
C HIS A 154 -1.21 -12.04 4.27
N VAL A 155 -2.19 -11.47 4.98
CA VAL A 155 -3.43 -12.19 5.35
C VAL A 155 -4.29 -12.45 4.12
N LYS A 156 -4.41 -11.48 3.21
CA LYS A 156 -5.15 -11.67 1.93
C LYS A 156 -4.52 -12.75 1.06
N LEU A 157 -3.20 -12.90 1.12
CA LEU A 157 -2.44 -13.90 0.35
C LEU A 157 -2.41 -15.27 1.01
N SER A 158 -2.79 -15.38 2.28
CA SER A 158 -2.83 -16.63 3.03
C SER A 158 -4.13 -17.39 2.73
N ILE A 159 -4.11 -18.17 1.64
CA ILE A 159 -5.26 -18.98 1.24
C ILE A 159 -5.42 -20.12 2.25
N PRO A 160 -6.64 -20.37 2.81
CA PRO A 160 -6.88 -21.46 3.73
C PRO A 160 -6.57 -22.83 3.10
N GLU A 161 -6.14 -23.78 3.94
CA GLU A 161 -5.84 -25.15 3.50
C GLU A 161 -7.06 -25.79 2.81
N GLY A 162 -6.81 -26.49 1.71
CA GLY A 162 -7.88 -27.10 0.89
C GLY A 162 -8.61 -26.13 -0.05
N GLN A 163 -8.32 -24.83 0.00
CA GLN A 163 -8.86 -23.86 -0.94
C GLN A 163 -7.84 -23.47 -2.02
N LYS A 164 -8.33 -22.96 -3.15
CA LYS A 164 -7.50 -22.45 -4.26
C LYS A 164 -8.08 -21.13 -4.76
N ALA A 165 -7.20 -20.20 -5.09
CA ALA A 165 -7.55 -19.05 -5.92
C ALA A 165 -7.45 -19.45 -7.41
N ASN A 166 -8.35 -18.95 -8.24
CA ASN A 166 -8.32 -19.16 -9.69
C ASN A 166 -7.90 -17.89 -10.45
N ILE A 167 -7.98 -16.75 -9.80
CA ILE A 167 -7.73 -15.44 -10.39
C ILE A 167 -7.37 -14.43 -9.31
N LEU A 168 -6.47 -13.54 -9.63
CA LEU A 168 -6.18 -12.34 -8.83
C LEU A 168 -6.99 -11.16 -9.39
N ILE A 169 -7.71 -10.47 -8.54
CA ILE A 169 -8.43 -9.25 -8.92
C ILE A 169 -7.77 -8.07 -8.22
N ILE A 170 -7.26 -7.12 -9.01
CA ILE A 170 -6.73 -5.84 -8.53
C ILE A 170 -7.84 -4.81 -8.63
N ASN A 171 -8.19 -4.24 -7.49
CA ASN A 171 -9.15 -3.15 -7.43
C ASN A 171 -8.44 -1.83 -7.75
N GLY A 172 -8.60 -1.35 -8.99
CA GLY A 172 -8.16 -0.04 -9.45
C GLY A 172 -9.32 0.97 -9.55
N VAL A 173 -10.45 0.68 -8.88
CA VAL A 173 -11.59 1.61 -8.77
C VAL A 173 -11.29 2.61 -7.67
N GLU A 174 -11.29 3.89 -8.01
CA GLU A 174 -10.99 5.02 -7.13
C GLU A 174 -12.21 5.93 -7.07
N CYS A 175 -13.23 5.48 -6.32
CA CYS A 175 -14.55 6.12 -6.33
C CYS A 175 -14.66 7.32 -5.37
N GLU A 176 -13.75 7.47 -4.41
CA GLU A 176 -13.81 8.55 -3.42
C GLU A 176 -13.61 9.91 -4.08
N PRO A 177 -14.42 10.93 -3.72
CA PRO A 177 -14.19 12.30 -4.17
C PRO A 177 -12.80 12.80 -3.81
N TYR A 178 -12.23 13.67 -4.66
CA TYR A 178 -10.90 14.27 -4.57
C TYR A 178 -9.73 13.32 -4.80
N LEU A 179 -9.83 12.01 -4.54
CA LEU A 179 -8.72 11.07 -4.67
C LEU A 179 -8.36 10.80 -6.14
N THR A 180 -7.05 10.86 -6.43
CA THR A 180 -6.46 10.55 -7.74
C THR A 180 -5.14 9.80 -7.61
N SER A 181 -4.82 9.28 -6.43
CA SER A 181 -3.55 8.58 -6.13
C SER A 181 -3.39 7.30 -6.96
N ASP A 182 -4.45 6.49 -7.06
CA ASP A 182 -4.42 5.26 -7.84
C ASP A 182 -4.33 5.54 -9.34
N TYR A 183 -5.11 6.51 -9.81
CA TYR A 183 -5.06 6.97 -11.20
C TYR A 183 -3.66 7.46 -11.59
N ARG A 184 -3.04 8.32 -10.77
CA ARG A 184 -1.68 8.79 -11.02
C ARG A 184 -0.65 7.67 -10.94
N THR A 185 -0.80 6.74 -10.00
CA THR A 185 0.07 5.55 -9.89
C THR A 185 -0.01 4.69 -11.15
N MET A 186 -1.21 4.46 -11.70
CA MET A 186 -1.37 3.73 -12.96
C MET A 186 -0.64 4.39 -14.13
N LEU A 187 -0.67 5.73 -14.20
CA LEU A 187 -0.01 6.48 -15.28
C LEU A 187 1.50 6.62 -15.09
N GLU A 188 1.96 6.91 -13.89
CA GLU A 188 3.36 7.26 -13.63
C GLU A 188 4.21 6.07 -13.19
N ARG A 189 3.59 5.02 -12.62
CA ARG A 189 4.27 3.83 -12.07
C ARG A 189 3.65 2.53 -12.56
N GLY A 190 3.05 2.53 -13.75
CA GLY A 190 2.32 1.40 -14.31
C GLY A 190 3.16 0.12 -14.40
N GLU A 191 4.41 0.20 -14.87
CA GLU A 191 5.31 -0.96 -14.93
C GLU A 191 5.61 -1.54 -13.53
N MET A 192 5.90 -0.68 -12.56
CA MET A 192 6.15 -1.10 -11.18
C MET A 192 4.91 -1.79 -10.58
N MET A 193 3.72 -1.23 -10.85
CA MET A 193 2.46 -1.83 -10.43
C MET A 193 2.26 -3.22 -11.04
N LEU A 194 2.55 -3.40 -12.34
CA LEU A 194 2.42 -4.70 -13.02
C LEU A 194 3.42 -5.74 -12.49
N VAL A 195 4.64 -5.32 -12.14
CA VAL A 195 5.60 -6.19 -11.43
C VAL A 195 5.01 -6.61 -10.07
N GLY A 196 4.43 -5.70 -9.31
CA GLY A 196 3.73 -6.01 -8.07
C GLY A 196 2.60 -7.02 -8.28
N VAL A 197 1.78 -6.86 -9.32
CA VAL A 197 0.73 -7.82 -9.69
C VAL A 197 1.31 -9.21 -9.96
N SER A 198 2.42 -9.31 -10.71
CA SER A 198 3.06 -10.58 -11.02
C SER A 198 3.59 -11.28 -9.75
N LEU A 199 4.12 -10.53 -8.79
CA LEU A 199 4.53 -11.06 -7.49
C LEU A 199 3.35 -11.61 -6.69
N LEU A 200 2.22 -10.89 -6.68
CA LEU A 200 0.99 -11.35 -6.02
C LEU A 200 0.42 -12.61 -6.68
N MET A 201 0.42 -12.68 -8.02
CA MET A 201 0.02 -13.88 -8.77
C MET A 201 0.86 -15.10 -8.37
N ARG A 202 2.19 -14.92 -8.31
CA ARG A 202 3.12 -15.96 -7.88
C ARG A 202 2.86 -16.38 -6.42
N ALA A 203 2.63 -15.42 -5.52
CA ALA A 203 2.38 -15.68 -4.11
C ALA A 203 1.15 -16.57 -3.85
N ILE A 204 0.11 -16.45 -4.67
CA ILE A 204 -1.12 -17.25 -4.56
C ILE A 204 -1.24 -18.33 -5.63
N SER A 205 -0.18 -18.54 -6.44
CA SER A 205 -0.09 -19.58 -7.48
C SER A 205 -1.23 -19.51 -8.51
N VAL A 206 -1.51 -18.32 -9.06
CA VAL A 206 -2.50 -18.11 -10.12
C VAL A 206 -1.84 -17.61 -11.40
N ASP A 207 -2.37 -18.06 -12.55
CA ASP A 207 -1.86 -17.70 -13.88
C ASP A 207 -2.59 -16.50 -14.50
N ARG A 208 -3.59 -15.95 -13.80
CA ARG A 208 -4.43 -14.89 -14.33
C ARG A 208 -4.69 -13.81 -13.28
N ALA A 209 -4.53 -12.55 -13.72
CA ALA A 209 -4.99 -11.38 -13.00
C ALA A 209 -5.92 -10.51 -13.85
N VAL A 210 -6.79 -9.77 -13.18
CA VAL A 210 -7.65 -8.75 -13.79
C VAL A 210 -7.55 -7.48 -12.97
N ILE A 211 -7.38 -6.34 -13.65
CA ILE A 211 -7.39 -5.02 -13.03
C ILE A 211 -8.72 -4.36 -13.39
N GLY A 212 -9.54 -4.10 -12.38
CA GLY A 212 -10.79 -3.35 -12.53
C GLY A 212 -10.53 -1.85 -12.45
N ILE A 213 -10.84 -1.11 -13.51
CA ILE A 213 -10.66 0.35 -13.59
C ILE A 213 -11.97 0.96 -14.06
N GLU A 214 -12.34 2.12 -13.51
CA GLU A 214 -13.51 2.86 -13.95
C GLU A 214 -13.35 3.36 -15.39
N ASN A 215 -14.45 3.38 -16.13
CA ASN A 215 -14.46 3.78 -17.55
C ASN A 215 -14.22 5.30 -17.77
N ASN A 216 -14.24 6.09 -16.71
CA ASN A 216 -13.90 7.51 -16.72
C ASN A 216 -12.37 7.77 -16.77
N LYS A 217 -11.55 6.71 -16.79
CA LYS A 217 -10.07 6.75 -16.86
C LYS A 217 -9.55 6.03 -18.12
N PRO A 218 -9.98 6.45 -19.35
CA PRO A 218 -9.65 5.73 -20.59
C PRO A 218 -8.15 5.76 -20.93
N ASP A 219 -7.44 6.79 -20.54
CA ASP A 219 -6.00 6.96 -20.71
C ASP A 219 -5.20 5.99 -19.82
N ALA A 220 -5.56 5.80 -18.55
CA ALA A 220 -4.96 4.80 -17.68
C ALA A 220 -5.20 3.39 -18.22
N ILE A 221 -6.42 3.09 -18.69
CA ILE A 221 -6.75 1.81 -19.32
C ILE A 221 -5.88 1.60 -20.57
N ALA A 222 -5.76 2.61 -21.43
CA ALA A 222 -4.95 2.53 -22.65
C ALA A 222 -3.46 2.39 -22.33
N HIS A 223 -2.97 3.10 -21.30
CA HIS A 223 -1.58 3.02 -20.86
C HIS A 223 -1.23 1.60 -20.36
N LEU A 224 -1.99 1.07 -19.41
CA LEU A 224 -1.73 -0.25 -18.85
C LEU A 224 -1.89 -1.41 -19.86
N ASN A 225 -2.71 -1.21 -20.91
CA ASN A 225 -2.82 -2.20 -21.98
C ASN A 225 -1.62 -2.20 -22.95
N LYS A 226 -0.77 -1.19 -22.94
CA LYS A 226 0.46 -1.11 -23.77
C LYS A 226 1.68 -1.69 -23.06
N LEU A 227 1.67 -1.76 -21.75
CA LEU A 227 2.72 -2.35 -20.91
C LEU A 227 2.62 -3.88 -20.88
#